data_dd884d7f6e12a5d520b0370de01e5eed
#
_entry.id   dd884d7f6e12a5d520b0370de01e5eed
#
_cell.length_a   1.000
_cell.length_b   1.000
_cell.length_c   1.000
_cell.angle_alpha   90.00
_cell.angle_beta   90.00
_cell.angle_gamma   90.00
#
_symmetry.space_group_name_H-M   'P 1'
#
loop_
_entity.id
_entity.type
_entity.pdbx_description
1 polymer ?
#
loop_
_entity_poly.entity_id
_entity_poly.type
_entity_poly.pdbx_seq_one_letter_code
_entity_poly.pdbx_strand_id
1 'polypeptide(L)'
;MKKLVSIIVGGTGQFGIITSQLLLKKNYKVIVTTRSTKNKNKKIKQNKKLILYKLNIYNKKEIKSLLYKFKPNIVFYYAGQSSPAKSFTNKRETYRSNFLGCKNFLEVIHKNNYNCKFLNASSCEIFGRINNKIKISSLKKPVNPYGLSKLKSFEITK
;
A
#
# COMPACT_ATOMS: atom_id res chain seq x y z
N MET A 1 -21.53 -15.09 11.06
CA MET A 1 -21.09 -13.96 10.24
C MET A 1 -19.74 -14.25 9.58
N LYS A 2 -19.60 -14.01 8.29
CA LYS A 2 -18.35 -14.20 7.53
C LYS A 2 -17.27 -13.24 8.06
N LYS A 3 -16.14 -13.77 8.47
CA LYS A 3 -15.05 -12.98 9.07
C LYS A 3 -14.37 -12.14 7.98
N LEU A 4 -14.39 -10.82 8.11
CA LEU A 4 -13.75 -9.91 7.16
C LEU A 4 -12.22 -9.98 7.29
N VAL A 5 -11.54 -9.99 6.14
CA VAL A 5 -10.07 -10.09 6.06
C VAL A 5 -9.53 -8.86 5.35
N SER A 6 -8.49 -8.27 5.92
CA SER A 6 -7.75 -7.15 5.31
C SER A 6 -6.28 -7.49 5.15
N ILE A 7 -5.68 -7.04 4.06
CA ILE A 7 -4.23 -7.03 3.85
C ILE A 7 -3.74 -5.58 3.87
N ILE A 8 -2.68 -5.31 4.63
CA ILE A 8 -2.05 -4.00 4.71
C ILE A 8 -0.61 -4.14 4.21
N VAL A 9 -0.39 -3.66 3.00
CA VAL A 9 0.93 -3.68 2.34
C VAL A 9 1.74 -2.49 2.83
N GLY A 10 2.92 -2.76 3.44
CA GLY A 10 3.68 -1.73 4.17
C GLY A 10 3.11 -1.44 5.56
N GLY A 11 2.46 -2.43 6.16
CA GLY A 11 1.73 -2.28 7.41
C GLY A 11 2.58 -2.03 8.66
N THR A 12 3.91 -2.09 8.56
CA THR A 12 4.85 -1.71 9.64
C THR A 12 5.14 -0.21 9.68
N GLY A 13 4.70 0.56 8.68
CA GLY A 13 4.77 2.01 8.66
C GLY A 13 3.68 2.67 9.52
N GLN A 14 3.75 3.99 9.68
CA GLN A 14 2.83 4.76 10.54
C GLN A 14 1.35 4.52 10.20
N PHE A 15 0.95 4.74 8.96
CA PHE A 15 -0.44 4.49 8.53
C PHE A 15 -0.84 3.02 8.65
N GLY A 16 0.08 2.11 8.36
CA GLY A 16 -0.18 0.68 8.47
C GLY A 16 -0.49 0.24 9.90
N ILE A 17 0.25 0.77 10.89
CA ILE A 17 0.02 0.48 12.30
C ILE A 17 -1.36 1.00 12.76
N ILE A 18 -1.66 2.26 12.44
CA ILE A 18 -2.95 2.90 12.81
C ILE A 18 -4.12 2.14 12.17
N THR A 19 -4.03 1.86 10.87
CA THR A 19 -5.08 1.12 10.14
C THR A 19 -5.25 -0.29 10.70
N SER A 20 -4.16 -0.97 11.06
CA SER A 20 -4.22 -2.30 11.69
C SER A 20 -5.01 -2.27 13.00
N GLN A 21 -4.73 -1.29 13.85
CA GLN A 21 -5.42 -1.15 15.14
C GLN A 21 -6.92 -0.88 14.96
N LEU A 22 -7.28 0.01 14.02
CA LEU A 22 -8.67 0.33 13.71
C LEU A 22 -9.43 -0.89 13.17
N LEU A 23 -8.83 -1.64 12.26
CA LEU A 23 -9.44 -2.84 11.68
C LEU A 23 -9.59 -3.98 12.70
N LEU A 24 -8.64 -4.14 13.62
CA LEU A 24 -8.75 -5.08 14.73
C LEU A 24 -9.92 -4.75 15.66
N LYS A 25 -10.12 -3.46 15.99
CA LYS A 25 -11.29 -2.99 16.73
C LYS A 25 -12.62 -3.30 16.01
N LYS A 26 -12.60 -3.24 14.66
CA LYS A 26 -13.75 -3.60 13.80
C LYS A 26 -13.85 -5.10 13.52
N ASN A 27 -13.15 -5.93 14.30
CA ASN A 27 -13.20 -7.39 14.24
C ASN A 27 -12.67 -8.03 12.94
N TYR A 28 -11.85 -7.30 12.15
CA TYR A 28 -11.17 -7.89 11.00
C TYR A 28 -10.06 -8.86 11.41
N LYS A 29 -9.81 -9.88 10.58
CA LYS A 29 -8.52 -10.56 10.52
C LYS A 29 -7.58 -9.68 9.69
N VAL A 30 -6.45 -9.27 10.26
CA VAL A 30 -5.52 -8.30 9.67
C VAL A 30 -4.21 -8.98 9.31
N ILE A 31 -3.85 -8.94 8.04
CA ILE A 31 -2.56 -9.41 7.54
C ILE A 31 -1.69 -8.19 7.23
N VAL A 32 -0.61 -8.01 7.97
CA VAL A 32 0.37 -6.94 7.79
C VAL A 32 1.55 -7.49 7.01
N THR A 33 1.84 -6.93 5.83
CA THR A 33 3.00 -7.37 5.09
C THR A 33 4.24 -6.53 5.42
N THR A 34 5.39 -7.19 5.44
CA THR A 34 6.69 -6.61 5.71
C THR A 34 7.80 -7.28 4.87
N ARG A 35 8.89 -6.57 4.63
CA ARG A 35 10.08 -7.14 3.97
C ARG A 35 10.83 -8.12 4.87
N SER A 36 10.77 -7.91 6.19
CA SER A 36 11.43 -8.77 7.18
C SER A 36 10.53 -8.96 8.40
N THR A 37 10.43 -10.21 8.86
CA THR A 37 9.73 -10.55 10.10
C THR A 37 10.65 -10.59 11.31
N LYS A 38 11.98 -10.47 11.11
CA LYS A 38 12.98 -10.52 12.20
C LYS A 38 12.85 -9.35 13.17
N ASN A 39 12.54 -8.15 12.67
CA ASN A 39 12.27 -6.98 13.49
C ASN A 39 10.76 -6.84 13.69
N LYS A 40 10.23 -7.53 14.68
CA LYS A 40 8.87 -7.26 15.17
C LYS A 40 8.82 -5.80 15.60
N ASN A 41 8.13 -4.97 14.83
CA ASN A 41 7.95 -3.58 15.23
C ASN A 41 7.21 -3.57 16.56
N LYS A 42 7.89 -3.14 17.64
CA LYS A 42 7.35 -3.12 19.02
C LYS A 42 6.02 -2.35 19.11
N LYS A 43 5.74 -1.47 18.13
CA LYS A 43 4.49 -0.70 18.03
C LYS A 43 3.28 -1.54 17.54
N ILE A 44 3.52 -2.72 16.97
CA ILE A 44 2.45 -3.64 16.57
C ILE A 44 2.11 -4.52 17.77
N LYS A 45 1.02 -4.18 18.46
CA LYS A 45 0.53 -4.98 19.60
C LYS A 45 0.20 -6.40 19.13
N GLN A 46 0.61 -7.40 19.91
CA GLN A 46 0.24 -8.79 19.65
C GLN A 46 -1.28 -8.95 19.73
N ASN A 47 -1.85 -9.57 18.70
CA ASN A 47 -3.28 -9.88 18.65
C ASN A 47 -3.48 -11.18 17.87
N LYS A 48 -4.33 -12.09 18.36
CA LYS A 48 -4.63 -13.38 17.70
C LYS A 48 -5.20 -13.22 16.28
N LYS A 49 -5.77 -12.06 15.95
CA LYS A 49 -6.32 -11.73 14.63
C LYS A 49 -5.34 -11.00 13.72
N LEU A 50 -4.11 -10.69 14.19
CA LEU A 50 -3.08 -10.00 13.43
C LEU A 50 -1.97 -10.98 13.03
N ILE A 51 -1.67 -11.03 11.73
CA ILE A 51 -0.63 -11.89 11.16
C ILE A 51 0.41 -11.01 10.48
N LEU A 52 1.68 -11.14 10.87
CA LEU A 52 2.81 -10.60 10.12
C LEU A 52 3.18 -11.56 9.00
N TYR A 53 3.24 -11.07 7.78
CA TYR A 53 3.54 -11.88 6.60
C TYR A 53 4.71 -11.28 5.83
N LYS A 54 5.78 -12.06 5.61
CA LYS A 54 6.90 -11.64 4.77
C LYS A 54 6.46 -11.63 3.32
N LEU A 55 6.69 -10.52 2.61
CA LEU A 55 6.29 -10.35 1.23
C LEU A 55 7.30 -9.51 0.46
N ASN A 56 7.70 -10.00 -0.71
CA ASN A 56 8.35 -9.18 -1.73
C ASN A 56 7.29 -8.66 -2.72
N ILE A 57 7.00 -7.35 -2.66
CA ILE A 57 6.00 -6.69 -3.52
C ILE A 57 6.38 -6.69 -5.01
N TYR A 58 7.59 -7.09 -5.36
CA TYR A 58 8.06 -7.22 -6.74
C TYR A 58 7.86 -8.63 -7.31
N ASN A 59 7.51 -9.60 -6.45
CA ASN A 59 7.28 -10.98 -6.84
C ASN A 59 5.78 -11.27 -6.97
N LYS A 60 5.26 -11.31 -8.21
CA LYS A 60 3.84 -11.57 -8.48
C LYS A 60 3.37 -12.94 -8.01
N LYS A 61 4.26 -13.96 -7.98
CA LYS A 61 3.92 -15.31 -7.47
C LYS A 61 3.64 -15.24 -5.96
N GLU A 62 4.47 -14.52 -5.20
CA GLU A 62 4.24 -14.31 -3.75
C GLU A 62 2.95 -13.52 -3.49
N ILE A 63 2.67 -12.47 -4.29
CA ILE A 63 1.42 -11.71 -4.19
C ILE A 63 0.21 -12.62 -4.45
N LYS A 64 0.27 -13.44 -5.51
CA LYS A 64 -0.79 -14.40 -5.83
C LYS A 64 -1.02 -15.39 -4.68
N SER A 65 0.05 -15.97 -4.13
CA SER A 65 -0.03 -16.88 -2.99
C SER A 65 -0.64 -16.23 -1.75
N LEU A 66 -0.28 -14.97 -1.46
CA LEU A 66 -0.86 -14.19 -0.37
C LEU A 66 -2.37 -14.00 -0.56
N LEU A 67 -2.79 -13.52 -1.73
CA LEU A 67 -4.20 -13.25 -2.04
C LEU A 67 -5.03 -14.54 -2.02
N TYR A 68 -4.52 -15.61 -2.59
CA TYR A 68 -5.16 -16.93 -2.59
C TYR A 68 -5.35 -17.47 -1.17
N LYS A 69 -4.28 -17.41 -0.34
CA LYS A 69 -4.28 -17.91 1.04
C LYS A 69 -5.28 -17.18 1.93
N PHE A 70 -5.36 -15.87 1.82
CA PHE A 70 -6.12 -15.06 2.77
C PHE A 70 -7.46 -14.56 2.24
N LYS A 71 -7.70 -14.58 0.93
CA LYS A 71 -8.94 -14.13 0.26
C LYS A 71 -9.48 -12.83 0.86
N PRO A 72 -8.69 -11.72 0.78
CA PRO A 72 -9.03 -10.48 1.47
C PRO A 72 -10.28 -9.83 0.90
N ASN A 73 -11.05 -9.15 1.74
CA ASN A 73 -12.13 -8.26 1.32
C ASN A 73 -11.58 -6.89 0.89
N ILE A 74 -10.43 -6.49 1.46
CA ILE A 74 -9.79 -5.22 1.14
C ILE A 74 -8.27 -5.31 1.27
N VAL A 75 -7.57 -4.67 0.35
CA VAL A 75 -6.12 -4.46 0.36
C VAL A 75 -5.83 -2.98 0.49
N PHE A 76 -5.07 -2.59 1.52
CA PHE A 76 -4.53 -1.25 1.71
C PHE A 76 -3.07 -1.24 1.24
N TYR A 77 -2.74 -0.41 0.25
CA TYR A 77 -1.38 -0.28 -0.26
C TYR A 77 -0.73 1.00 0.28
N TYR A 78 0.10 0.84 1.33
CA TYR A 78 0.89 1.90 1.97
C TYR A 78 2.40 1.71 1.77
N ALA A 79 2.81 0.62 1.12
CA ALA A 79 4.22 0.40 0.85
C ALA A 79 4.78 1.46 -0.08
N GLY A 80 5.97 1.95 0.24
CA GLY A 80 6.68 2.88 -0.61
C GLY A 80 7.64 3.78 0.17
N GLN A 81 8.52 4.40 -0.57
CA GLN A 81 9.36 5.50 -0.09
C GLN A 81 8.45 6.73 0.05
N SER A 82 8.50 7.43 1.19
CA SER A 82 7.54 8.48 1.56
C SER A 82 8.11 9.90 1.60
N SER A 83 9.42 10.08 1.34
CA SER A 83 10.08 11.39 1.42
C SER A 83 10.29 12.00 0.03
N PRO A 84 9.68 13.16 -0.30
CA PRO A 84 9.97 13.88 -1.53
C PRO A 84 11.47 14.19 -1.69
N ALA A 85 12.13 14.66 -0.63
CA ALA A 85 13.56 14.99 -0.68
C ALA A 85 14.44 13.77 -1.02
N LYS A 86 14.22 12.64 -0.35
CA LYS A 86 14.97 11.39 -0.64
C LYS A 86 14.66 10.83 -2.03
N SER A 87 13.56 11.22 -2.65
CA SER A 87 13.22 10.72 -3.99
C SER A 87 14.19 11.18 -5.07
N PHE A 88 14.88 12.28 -4.88
CA PHE A 88 15.88 12.77 -5.83
C PHE A 88 17.13 11.90 -5.86
N THR A 89 17.57 11.40 -4.72
CA THR A 89 18.74 10.50 -4.60
C THR A 89 18.38 9.04 -4.84
N ASN A 90 17.14 8.63 -4.50
CA ASN A 90 16.67 7.25 -4.58
C ASN A 90 15.53 7.08 -5.61
N LYS A 91 15.67 7.66 -6.82
CA LYS A 91 14.64 7.66 -7.88
C LYS A 91 14.13 6.25 -8.20
N ARG A 92 15.07 5.31 -8.42
CA ARG A 92 14.74 3.92 -8.79
C ARG A 92 13.89 3.22 -7.73
N GLU A 93 14.31 3.28 -6.45
CA GLU A 93 13.55 2.63 -5.36
C GLU A 93 12.21 3.33 -5.12
N THR A 94 12.15 4.66 -5.22
CA THR A 94 10.92 5.43 -5.13
C THR A 94 9.91 4.97 -6.19
N TYR A 95 10.34 4.88 -7.44
CA TYR A 95 9.48 4.42 -8.54
C TYR A 95 9.04 2.96 -8.34
N ARG A 96 9.97 2.08 -8.00
CA ARG A 96 9.67 0.65 -7.81
C ARG A 96 8.69 0.42 -6.67
N SER A 97 8.92 1.02 -5.50
CA SER A 97 8.08 0.77 -4.33
C SER A 97 6.72 1.46 -4.43
N ASN A 98 6.65 2.69 -4.93
CA ASN A 98 5.40 3.44 -5.00
C ASN A 98 4.52 3.03 -6.19
N PHE A 99 5.12 2.75 -7.36
CA PHE A 99 4.37 2.44 -8.57
C PHE A 99 4.41 0.96 -8.94
N LEU A 100 5.60 0.35 -9.17
CA LEU A 100 5.65 -1.03 -9.67
C LEU A 100 5.07 -2.04 -8.69
N GLY A 101 5.32 -1.86 -7.39
CA GLY A 101 4.71 -2.72 -6.37
C GLY A 101 3.17 -2.62 -6.37
N CYS A 102 2.62 -1.41 -6.48
CA CYS A 102 1.18 -1.18 -6.61
C CYS A 102 0.62 -1.84 -7.88
N LYS A 103 1.26 -1.61 -9.02
CA LYS A 103 0.92 -2.20 -10.31
C LYS A 103 0.88 -3.73 -10.23
N ASN A 104 1.89 -4.36 -9.61
CA ASN A 104 1.93 -5.82 -9.46
C ASN A 104 0.72 -6.37 -8.69
N PHE A 105 0.29 -5.70 -7.62
CA PHE A 105 -0.92 -6.09 -6.89
C PHE A 105 -2.16 -6.00 -7.77
N LEU A 106 -2.36 -4.88 -8.46
CA LEU A 106 -3.53 -4.67 -9.33
C LEU A 106 -3.57 -5.70 -10.46
N GLU A 107 -2.43 -5.96 -11.12
CA GLU A 107 -2.36 -6.96 -12.17
C GLU A 107 -2.67 -8.38 -11.67
N VAL A 108 -2.19 -8.75 -10.47
CA VAL A 108 -2.50 -10.07 -9.90
C VAL A 108 -3.97 -10.16 -9.50
N ILE A 109 -4.55 -9.09 -8.92
CA ILE A 109 -5.96 -9.03 -8.58
C ILE A 109 -6.81 -9.19 -9.84
N HIS A 110 -6.53 -8.40 -10.87
CA HIS A 110 -7.28 -8.43 -12.13
C HIS A 110 -7.18 -9.79 -12.85
N LYS A 111 -5.95 -10.27 -13.08
CA LYS A 111 -5.72 -11.54 -13.82
C LYS A 111 -6.32 -12.78 -13.14
N ASN A 112 -6.55 -12.75 -11.85
CA ASN A 112 -7.11 -13.90 -11.12
C ASN A 112 -8.52 -13.65 -10.61
N ASN A 113 -9.18 -12.58 -11.07
CA ASN A 113 -10.56 -12.21 -10.71
C ASN A 113 -10.81 -12.21 -9.19
N TYR A 114 -9.84 -11.72 -8.40
CA TYR A 114 -10.03 -11.60 -6.96
C TYR A 114 -11.03 -10.50 -6.65
N ASN A 115 -12.14 -10.86 -6.05
CA ASN A 115 -13.15 -9.90 -5.59
C ASN A 115 -12.71 -9.25 -4.26
N CYS A 116 -11.87 -8.22 -4.35
CA CYS A 116 -11.45 -7.43 -3.19
C CYS A 116 -11.34 -5.95 -3.54
N LYS A 117 -11.66 -5.10 -2.57
CA LYS A 117 -11.43 -3.65 -2.68
C LYS A 117 -9.94 -3.36 -2.61
N PHE A 118 -9.46 -2.41 -3.40
CA PHE A 118 -8.06 -1.97 -3.35
C PHE A 118 -8.00 -0.49 -3.05
N LEU A 119 -7.29 -0.11 -1.97
CA LEU A 119 -7.06 1.27 -1.59
C LEU A 119 -5.57 1.58 -1.72
N ASN A 120 -5.24 2.55 -2.57
CA ASN A 120 -3.89 3.07 -2.74
C ASN A 120 -3.77 4.45 -2.08
N ALA A 121 -2.79 4.64 -1.20
CA ALA A 121 -2.53 5.95 -0.62
C ALA A 121 -1.85 6.84 -1.66
N SER A 122 -2.55 7.89 -2.10
CA SER A 122 -2.01 8.93 -2.95
C SER A 122 -1.25 10.00 -2.14
N SER A 123 -0.99 11.17 -2.73
CA SER A 123 -0.31 12.29 -2.10
C SER A 123 -0.72 13.60 -2.75
N CYS A 124 -0.69 14.72 -2.01
CA CYS A 124 -0.83 16.05 -2.58
C CYS A 124 0.31 16.41 -3.54
N GLU A 125 1.47 15.77 -3.42
CA GLU A 125 2.62 15.95 -4.33
C GLU A 125 2.32 15.61 -5.81
N ILE A 126 1.21 14.92 -6.09
CA ILE A 126 0.77 14.67 -7.47
C ILE A 126 0.36 15.95 -8.19
N PHE A 127 -0.04 16.97 -7.46
CA PHE A 127 -0.48 18.24 -8.02
C PHE A 127 0.69 19.21 -8.29
N GLY A 128 1.85 19.02 -7.65
CA GLY A 128 3.01 19.89 -7.76
C GLY A 128 2.80 21.24 -7.07
N ARG A 129 3.31 22.31 -7.71
CA ARG A 129 3.18 23.68 -7.18
C ARG A 129 1.84 24.27 -7.60
N ILE A 130 0.95 24.48 -6.65
CA ILE A 130 -0.35 25.14 -6.84
C ILE A 130 -0.50 26.24 -5.81
N ASN A 131 -0.83 27.44 -6.28
CA ASN A 131 -1.04 28.61 -5.41
C ASN A 131 -2.47 28.68 -4.86
N ASN A 132 -3.39 27.90 -5.41
CA ASN A 132 -4.81 27.89 -5.07
C ASN A 132 -5.21 26.61 -4.31
N LYS A 133 -6.43 26.62 -3.77
CA LYS A 133 -7.02 25.43 -3.13
C LYS A 133 -7.07 24.25 -4.11
N ILE A 134 -6.50 23.12 -3.70
CA ILE A 134 -6.47 21.89 -4.50
C ILE A 134 -7.87 21.25 -4.51
N LYS A 135 -8.34 20.90 -5.71
CA LYS A 135 -9.55 20.11 -5.97
C LYS A 135 -9.16 18.79 -6.64
N ILE A 136 -10.04 17.80 -6.61
CA ILE A 136 -9.82 16.51 -7.30
C ILE A 136 -9.61 16.71 -8.80
N SER A 137 -10.30 17.68 -9.40
CA SER A 137 -10.17 18.09 -10.80
C SER A 137 -8.93 18.93 -11.12
N SER A 138 -8.18 19.39 -10.11
CA SER A 138 -6.96 20.19 -10.35
C SER A 138 -5.95 19.43 -11.20
N LEU A 139 -5.23 20.20 -12.04
CA LEU A 139 -4.17 19.66 -12.89
C LEU A 139 -3.09 18.96 -12.03
N LYS A 140 -2.71 17.77 -12.44
CA LYS A 140 -1.66 16.98 -11.76
C LYS A 140 -0.34 17.16 -12.50
N LYS A 141 0.57 17.94 -11.90
CA LYS A 141 1.88 18.28 -12.47
C LYS A 141 2.98 18.12 -11.41
N PRO A 142 3.34 16.88 -11.04
CA PRO A 142 4.34 16.64 -10.00
C PRO A 142 5.70 17.22 -10.36
N VAL A 143 6.40 17.77 -9.36
CA VAL A 143 7.71 18.43 -9.54
C VAL A 143 8.88 17.61 -8.96
N ASN A 144 8.62 16.43 -8.43
CA ASN A 144 9.66 15.55 -7.88
C ASN A 144 9.36 14.07 -8.19
N PRO A 145 10.38 13.19 -8.12
CA PRO A 145 10.22 11.76 -8.45
C PRO A 145 9.21 11.03 -7.55
N TYR A 146 9.03 11.47 -6.31
CA TYR A 146 8.01 10.92 -5.41
C TYR A 146 6.60 11.23 -5.93
N GLY A 147 6.30 12.51 -6.20
CA GLY A 147 5.02 12.93 -6.74
C GLY A 147 4.69 12.24 -8.07
N LEU A 148 5.69 12.12 -8.97
CA LEU A 148 5.54 11.41 -10.24
C LEU A 148 5.19 9.92 -10.02
N SER A 149 5.86 9.24 -9.09
CA SER A 149 5.56 7.83 -8.78
C SER A 149 4.17 7.65 -8.18
N LYS A 150 3.73 8.61 -7.36
CA LYS A 150 2.38 8.64 -6.78
C LYS A 150 1.30 8.95 -7.82
N LEU A 151 1.57 9.84 -8.77
CA LEU A 151 0.66 10.10 -9.88
C LEU A 151 0.45 8.85 -10.72
N LYS A 152 1.54 8.18 -11.13
CA LYS A 152 1.44 6.91 -11.89
C LYS A 152 0.64 5.84 -11.15
N SER A 153 0.84 5.69 -9.83
CA SER A 153 0.06 4.72 -9.06
C SER A 153 -1.40 5.14 -8.87
N PHE A 154 -1.70 6.43 -8.79
CA PHE A 154 -3.05 6.97 -8.78
C PHE A 154 -3.80 6.65 -10.09
N GLU A 155 -3.16 6.88 -11.24
CA GLU A 155 -3.75 6.66 -12.56
C GLU A 155 -4.14 5.20 -12.81
N ILE A 156 -3.33 4.25 -12.37
CA ILE A 156 -3.63 2.82 -12.54
C ILE A 156 -4.61 2.27 -11.51
N THR A 157 -4.93 3.04 -10.45
CA THR A 157 -5.87 2.62 -9.39
C THR A 157 -7.29 3.13 -9.67
N LYS A 158 -7.43 4.03 -10.61
CA LYS A 158 -8.66 4.69 -11.03
C LYS A 158 -9.55 3.74 -11.88
#